data_b80bac1510f898158f5911794c985021
#
_entry.id   b80bac1510f898158f5911794c985021
#
_cell.length_a   1.000
_cell.length_b   1.000
_cell.length_c   1.000
_cell.angle_alpha   90.00
_cell.angle_beta   90.00
_cell.angle_gamma   90.00
#
_symmetry.space_group_name_H-M   'P 1'
#
loop_
_entity.id
_entity.type
_entity.pdbx_description
1 polymer ?
#
loop_
_entity_poly.entity_id
_entity_poly.type
_entity_poly.pdbx_seq_one_letter_code
_entity_poly.pdbx_strand_id
1 'polypeptide(L)'
;TSVALLAGCGNAGNAAGSSREITVISREEGSGTRGAFIELFGIEAKDANGEKVDMTTEDAEISNSTSVVMTSVAGNPYAIGYISMGSIHDTVKALSIDGAAPTAENVNAGSYKIVRPFNIATTGTISEAARTFIDFILSAEGQAVVVANGYIASAQDAAPFKGTMVSGKVVVAGSSSVT
;
A
#
# COMPACT_ATOMS: atom_id res chain seq x y z
N THR A 1 12.42 -75.68 3.16
CA THR A 1 11.93 -74.48 2.40
C THR A 1 11.06 -73.67 3.36
N SER A 2 11.72 -72.61 3.95
CA SER A 2 11.01 -71.69 4.88
C SER A 2 10.68 -70.47 4.07
N VAL A 3 9.40 -70.10 3.99
CA VAL A 3 8.88 -68.86 3.41
C VAL A 3 8.73 -67.84 4.54
N ALA A 4 9.51 -66.76 4.50
CA ALA A 4 9.39 -65.60 5.39
C ALA A 4 8.39 -64.60 4.81
N LEU A 5 7.25 -64.41 5.47
CA LEU A 5 6.33 -63.33 5.20
C LEU A 5 6.88 -62.04 5.83
N LEU A 6 7.27 -61.08 4.98
CA LEU A 6 7.54 -59.71 5.39
C LEU A 6 6.20 -58.94 5.50
N ALA A 7 5.77 -58.72 6.73
CA ALA A 7 4.67 -57.80 7.01
C ALA A 7 5.18 -56.37 6.86
N GLY A 8 4.80 -55.69 5.77
CA GLY A 8 5.04 -54.27 5.60
C GLY A 8 4.13 -53.47 6.50
N CYS A 9 4.69 -52.86 7.55
CA CYS A 9 4.00 -51.81 8.30
C CYS A 9 3.80 -50.59 7.39
N GLY A 10 2.60 -50.47 6.84
CA GLY A 10 2.17 -49.22 6.22
C GLY A 10 2.10 -48.13 7.29
N ASN A 11 3.08 -47.25 7.28
CA ASN A 11 3.02 -46.02 8.05
C ASN A 11 1.93 -45.16 7.43
N ALA A 12 0.72 -45.19 8.01
CA ALA A 12 -0.30 -44.20 7.73
C ALA A 12 0.25 -42.85 8.18
N GLY A 13 0.90 -42.18 7.25
CA GLY A 13 1.36 -40.79 7.45
C GLY A 13 0.16 -39.95 7.84
N ASN A 14 0.14 -39.58 9.09
CA ASN A 14 -0.76 -38.59 9.64
C ASN A 14 -0.51 -37.29 8.80
N ALA A 15 -1.39 -37.01 7.86
CA ALA A 15 -1.46 -35.70 7.23
C ALA A 15 -2.02 -34.74 8.29
N ALA A 16 -1.19 -34.46 9.30
CA ALA A 16 -1.36 -33.27 10.10
C ALA A 16 -1.28 -32.14 9.09
N GLY A 17 -2.42 -31.49 8.81
CA GLY A 17 -2.46 -30.29 8.01
C GLY A 17 -1.47 -29.35 8.63
N SER A 18 -0.32 -29.14 7.97
CA SER A 18 0.60 -28.08 8.36
C SER A 18 -0.21 -26.80 8.25
N SER A 19 -0.57 -26.21 9.38
CA SER A 19 -1.05 -24.83 9.40
C SER A 19 0.08 -24.01 8.82
N ARG A 20 -0.07 -23.61 7.56
CA ARG A 20 0.93 -22.78 6.89
C ARG A 20 0.79 -21.40 7.48
N GLU A 21 1.83 -20.96 8.10
CA GLU A 21 1.91 -19.65 8.73
C GLU A 21 1.81 -18.57 7.67
N ILE A 22 1.02 -17.53 7.96
CA ILE A 22 0.91 -16.37 7.08
C ILE A 22 2.15 -15.50 7.27
N THR A 23 2.87 -15.25 6.19
CA THR A 23 3.97 -14.29 6.17
C THR A 23 3.40 -12.88 6.05
N VAL A 24 3.58 -12.07 7.08
CA VAL A 24 3.18 -10.66 7.09
C VAL A 24 4.31 -9.81 6.56
N ILE A 25 4.06 -9.02 5.52
CA ILE A 25 5.03 -8.08 4.95
C ILE A 25 4.57 -6.66 5.23
N SER A 26 5.36 -5.94 6.01
CA SER A 26 5.08 -4.56 6.40
C SER A 26 6.08 -3.59 5.79
N ARG A 27 5.78 -2.30 5.89
CA ARG A 27 6.69 -1.23 5.49
C ARG A 27 7.55 -0.77 6.67
N GLU A 28 8.64 -0.13 6.34
CA GLU A 28 9.57 0.48 7.29
C GLU A 28 8.91 1.54 8.18
N GLU A 29 9.51 1.81 9.33
CA GLU A 29 9.14 2.92 10.18
C GLU A 29 9.29 4.26 9.42
N GLY A 30 8.34 5.18 9.61
CA GLY A 30 8.31 6.44 8.87
C GLY A 30 7.67 6.34 7.47
N SER A 31 7.30 5.15 6.99
CA SER A 31 6.51 5.01 5.78
C SER A 31 5.11 5.60 5.94
N GLY A 32 4.75 6.55 5.07
CA GLY A 32 3.39 7.10 5.05
C GLY A 32 2.31 6.05 4.74
N THR A 33 2.66 5.02 3.96
CA THR A 33 1.76 3.88 3.67
C THR A 33 1.55 3.01 4.92
N ARG A 34 2.61 2.77 5.73
CA ARG A 34 2.49 2.08 7.01
C ARG A 34 1.63 2.87 7.99
N GLY A 35 1.92 4.17 8.17
CA GLY A 35 1.11 5.01 9.05
C GLY A 35 -0.37 5.03 8.66
N ALA A 36 -0.67 5.13 7.36
CA ALA A 36 -2.05 5.05 6.87
C ALA A 36 -2.69 3.69 7.18
N PHE A 37 -1.97 2.60 6.95
CA PHE A 37 -2.48 1.24 7.18
C PHE A 37 -2.80 1.01 8.65
N ILE A 38 -1.86 1.26 9.57
CA ILE A 38 -2.05 1.00 10.99
C ILE A 38 -3.17 1.87 11.61
N GLU A 39 -3.30 3.12 11.13
CA GLU A 39 -4.37 4.02 11.57
C GLU A 39 -5.74 3.57 11.07
N LEU A 40 -5.88 3.31 9.76
CA LEU A 40 -7.16 2.98 9.13
C LEU A 40 -7.70 1.61 9.55
N PHE A 41 -6.82 0.66 9.87
CA PHE A 41 -7.21 -0.67 10.36
C PHE A 41 -7.24 -0.77 11.88
N GLY A 42 -6.93 0.32 12.61
CA GLY A 42 -6.94 0.33 14.08
C GLY A 42 -5.86 -0.56 14.70
N ILE A 43 -4.76 -0.79 13.98
CA ILE A 43 -3.56 -1.50 14.48
C ILE A 43 -2.75 -0.58 15.39
N GLU A 44 -2.88 0.74 15.23
CA GLU A 44 -2.32 1.71 16.17
C GLU A 44 -3.20 1.78 17.43
N ALA A 45 -2.62 1.50 18.58
CA ALA A 45 -3.28 1.58 19.88
C ALA A 45 -2.66 2.68 20.74
N LYS A 46 -3.35 3.09 21.81
CA LYS A 46 -2.77 3.95 22.85
C LYS A 46 -2.30 3.11 24.02
N ASP A 47 -1.07 3.37 24.46
CA ASP A 47 -0.53 2.78 25.68
C ASP A 47 -1.15 3.40 26.96
N ALA A 48 -0.67 2.96 28.12
CA ALA A 48 -1.15 3.46 29.41
C ALA A 48 -0.87 4.96 29.66
N ASN A 49 0.05 5.56 28.89
CA ASN A 49 0.40 6.98 28.95
C ASN A 49 -0.38 7.82 27.92
N GLY A 50 -1.15 7.15 27.04
CA GLY A 50 -1.85 7.79 25.94
C GLY A 50 -1.03 7.98 24.67
N GLU A 51 0.20 7.46 24.64
CA GLU A 51 1.07 7.49 23.47
C GLU A 51 0.62 6.47 22.43
N LYS A 52 0.76 6.83 21.16
CA LYS A 52 0.40 5.95 20.04
C LYS A 52 1.48 4.88 19.86
N VAL A 53 1.05 3.61 19.84
CA VAL A 53 1.92 2.44 19.66
C VAL A 53 1.43 1.65 18.45
N ASP A 54 2.35 1.33 17.55
CA ASP A 54 2.13 0.44 16.43
C ASP A 54 2.12 -1.02 16.92
N MET A 55 0.99 -1.69 16.78
CA MET A 55 0.78 -3.09 17.20
C MET A 55 1.01 -4.09 16.06
N THR A 56 1.70 -3.68 14.98
CA THR A 56 2.13 -4.63 13.94
C THR A 56 2.95 -5.74 14.59
N THR A 57 2.72 -7.00 14.20
CA THR A 57 3.49 -8.13 14.73
C THR A 57 4.99 -7.94 14.55
N GLU A 58 5.77 -8.32 15.56
CA GLU A 58 7.24 -8.28 15.51
C GLU A 58 7.83 -9.28 14.50
N ASP A 59 7.07 -10.32 14.11
CA ASP A 59 7.45 -11.29 13.09
C ASP A 59 7.25 -10.78 11.65
N ALA A 60 6.76 -9.55 11.46
CA ALA A 60 6.57 -9.00 10.14
C ALA A 60 7.91 -8.75 9.42
N GLU A 61 7.99 -9.21 8.18
CA GLU A 61 9.10 -8.85 7.29
C GLU A 61 9.00 -7.37 6.90
N ILE A 62 10.03 -6.60 7.21
CA ILE A 62 10.04 -5.16 6.95
C ILE A 62 10.68 -4.85 5.60
N SER A 63 9.95 -4.11 4.77
CA SER A 63 10.40 -3.65 3.45
C SER A 63 10.39 -2.12 3.35
N ASN A 64 11.42 -1.57 2.74
CA ASN A 64 11.57 -0.13 2.50
C ASN A 64 11.08 0.31 1.09
N SER A 65 10.41 -0.56 0.36
CA SER A 65 9.96 -0.28 -1.01
C SER A 65 8.63 -0.96 -1.33
N THR A 66 7.72 -0.23 -1.98
CA THR A 66 6.45 -0.75 -2.47
C THR A 66 6.66 -1.89 -3.48
N SER A 67 7.65 -1.77 -4.37
CA SER A 67 7.96 -2.80 -5.37
C SER A 67 8.50 -4.08 -4.73
N VAL A 68 9.25 -3.98 -3.64
CA VAL A 68 9.73 -5.16 -2.90
C VAL A 68 8.56 -5.86 -2.21
N VAL A 69 7.64 -5.12 -1.56
CA VAL A 69 6.40 -5.72 -1.00
C VAL A 69 5.66 -6.51 -2.07
N MET A 70 5.44 -5.91 -3.25
CA MET A 70 4.78 -6.57 -4.39
C MET A 70 5.48 -7.88 -4.79
N THR A 71 6.79 -7.82 -4.98
CA THR A 71 7.57 -8.99 -5.40
C THR A 71 7.54 -10.09 -4.34
N SER A 72 7.65 -9.75 -3.07
CA SER A 72 7.61 -10.71 -1.97
C SER A 72 6.25 -11.41 -1.87
N VAL A 73 5.14 -10.64 -1.99
CA VAL A 73 3.79 -11.23 -2.01
C VAL A 73 3.58 -12.10 -3.24
N ALA A 74 4.01 -11.65 -4.42
CA ALA A 74 3.89 -12.44 -5.66
C ALA A 74 4.69 -13.76 -5.61
N GLY A 75 5.81 -13.77 -4.89
CA GLY A 75 6.68 -14.94 -4.75
C GLY A 75 6.28 -15.91 -3.64
N ASN A 76 5.38 -15.54 -2.75
CA ASN A 76 4.97 -16.37 -1.61
C ASN A 76 3.43 -16.45 -1.48
N PRO A 77 2.81 -17.60 -1.81
CA PRO A 77 1.35 -17.76 -1.77
C PRO A 77 0.76 -17.68 -0.36
N TYR A 78 1.57 -17.59 0.67
CA TYR A 78 1.16 -17.40 2.08
C TYR A 78 1.46 -16.00 2.60
N ALA A 79 1.98 -15.11 1.74
CA ALA A 79 2.27 -13.75 2.14
C ALA A 79 1.05 -12.83 1.99
N ILE A 80 0.96 -11.89 2.92
CA ILE A 80 0.04 -10.76 2.87
C ILE A 80 0.85 -9.48 3.09
N GLY A 81 0.52 -8.43 2.35
CA GLY A 81 1.14 -7.12 2.48
C GLY A 81 0.16 -6.01 2.12
N TYR A 82 0.60 -4.78 2.22
CA TYR A 82 -0.20 -3.62 1.85
C TYR A 82 0.62 -2.63 1.03
N ILE A 83 -0.03 -2.00 0.08
CA ILE A 83 0.55 -1.03 -0.86
C ILE A 83 -0.49 0.04 -1.23
N SER A 84 -0.04 1.09 -1.88
CA SER A 84 -0.95 2.07 -2.50
C SER A 84 -1.67 1.48 -3.71
N MET A 85 -2.92 1.87 -3.92
CA MET A 85 -3.77 1.38 -5.01
C MET A 85 -3.13 1.57 -6.40
N GLY A 86 -2.52 2.74 -6.67
CA GLY A 86 -1.85 3.00 -7.94
C GLY A 86 -0.63 2.13 -8.24
N SER A 87 -0.15 1.39 -7.24
CA SER A 87 0.97 0.45 -7.42
C SER A 87 0.54 -1.00 -7.63
N ILE A 88 -0.78 -1.29 -7.67
CA ILE A 88 -1.28 -2.65 -7.83
C ILE A 88 -1.03 -3.14 -9.27
N HIS A 89 -0.46 -4.34 -9.39
CA HIS A 89 -0.30 -5.07 -10.64
C HIS A 89 -1.02 -6.42 -10.57
N ASP A 90 -1.25 -7.03 -11.73
CA ASP A 90 -1.91 -8.33 -11.90
C ASP A 90 -1.13 -9.54 -11.32
N THR A 91 0.12 -9.32 -10.90
CA THR A 91 0.95 -10.33 -10.23
C THR A 91 0.49 -10.68 -8.81
N VAL A 92 -0.37 -9.86 -8.21
CA VAL A 92 -0.91 -10.06 -6.87
C VAL A 92 -2.43 -9.92 -6.87
N LYS A 93 -3.08 -10.56 -5.90
CA LYS A 93 -4.52 -10.44 -5.70
C LYS A 93 -4.81 -9.32 -4.70
N ALA A 94 -5.48 -8.26 -5.16
CA ALA A 94 -6.04 -7.26 -4.25
C ALA A 94 -7.23 -7.86 -3.49
N LEU A 95 -7.27 -7.61 -2.18
CA LEU A 95 -8.34 -8.10 -1.31
C LEU A 95 -9.47 -7.07 -1.21
N SER A 96 -10.71 -7.55 -1.20
CA SER A 96 -11.85 -6.73 -0.81
C SER A 96 -11.87 -6.49 0.68
N ILE A 97 -12.23 -5.29 1.11
CA ILE A 97 -12.42 -4.91 2.51
C ILE A 97 -13.90 -4.62 2.71
N ASP A 98 -14.52 -5.26 3.70
CA ASP A 98 -15.96 -5.17 3.97
C ASP A 98 -16.84 -5.43 2.73
N GLY A 99 -16.37 -6.34 1.86
CA GLY A 99 -17.07 -6.69 0.61
C GLY A 99 -16.82 -5.74 -0.56
N ALA A 100 -16.14 -4.62 -0.38
CA ALA A 100 -15.79 -3.68 -1.44
C ALA A 100 -14.39 -3.94 -1.98
N ALA A 101 -14.25 -4.02 -3.30
CA ALA A 101 -12.95 -4.10 -3.97
C ALA A 101 -12.27 -2.71 -4.01
N PRO A 102 -10.91 -2.64 -4.00
CA PRO A 102 -10.17 -1.38 -4.09
C PRO A 102 -10.18 -0.84 -5.53
N THR A 103 -11.29 -0.26 -5.93
CA THR A 103 -11.46 0.39 -7.23
C THR A 103 -11.80 1.86 -7.08
N ALA A 104 -11.50 2.66 -8.11
CA ALA A 104 -11.83 4.08 -8.12
C ALA A 104 -13.33 4.33 -7.93
N GLU A 105 -14.19 3.49 -8.54
CA GLU A 105 -15.64 3.58 -8.40
C GLU A 105 -16.06 3.36 -6.93
N ASN A 106 -15.54 2.33 -6.27
CA ASN A 106 -15.88 2.02 -4.89
C ASN A 106 -15.37 3.08 -3.90
N VAL A 107 -14.19 3.67 -4.18
CA VAL A 107 -13.66 4.79 -3.40
C VAL A 107 -14.54 6.02 -3.58
N ASN A 108 -14.85 6.40 -4.81
CA ASN A 108 -15.68 7.57 -5.10
C ASN A 108 -17.12 7.41 -4.58
N ALA A 109 -17.65 6.20 -4.57
CA ALA A 109 -18.94 5.86 -3.99
C ALA A 109 -18.93 5.77 -2.46
N GLY A 110 -17.74 5.82 -1.81
CA GLY A 110 -17.57 5.68 -0.37
C GLY A 110 -17.84 4.27 0.18
N SER A 111 -17.96 3.25 -0.68
CA SER A 111 -18.10 1.85 -0.28
C SER A 111 -16.77 1.22 0.15
N TYR A 112 -15.65 1.60 -0.48
CA TYR A 112 -14.31 1.25 -0.03
C TYR A 112 -13.78 2.35 0.89
N LYS A 113 -13.61 2.02 2.18
CA LYS A 113 -13.35 3.02 3.23
C LYS A 113 -11.88 3.23 3.56
N ILE A 114 -11.00 2.33 3.08
CA ILE A 114 -9.56 2.41 3.38
C ILE A 114 -8.91 3.38 2.37
N VAL A 115 -9.06 4.66 2.64
CA VAL A 115 -8.65 5.74 1.74
C VAL A 115 -7.95 6.83 2.52
N ARG A 116 -6.82 7.32 1.99
CA ARG A 116 -6.16 8.53 2.46
C ARG A 116 -5.74 9.41 1.30
N PRO A 117 -5.88 10.74 1.43
CA PRO A 117 -5.35 11.66 0.44
C PRO A 117 -3.82 11.73 0.53
N PHE A 118 -3.16 11.92 -0.60
CA PHE A 118 -1.79 12.42 -0.62
C PHE A 118 -1.80 13.92 -0.39
N ASN A 119 -0.93 14.39 0.50
CA ASN A 119 -0.83 15.80 0.84
C ASN A 119 0.45 16.38 0.30
N ILE A 120 0.40 17.62 -0.19
CA ILE A 120 1.57 18.41 -0.56
C ILE A 120 1.91 19.31 0.63
N ALA A 121 3.12 19.17 1.17
CA ALA A 121 3.64 20.01 2.23
C ALA A 121 4.74 20.91 1.69
N THR A 122 4.76 22.15 2.15
CA THR A 122 5.79 23.13 1.80
C THR A 122 6.33 23.79 3.05
N THR A 123 7.55 24.29 3.00
CA THR A 123 8.13 25.11 4.07
C THR A 123 8.01 26.58 3.73
N GLY A 124 7.49 27.40 4.66
CA GLY A 124 7.49 28.88 4.57
C GLY A 124 7.16 29.45 3.20
N THR A 125 8.02 30.35 2.71
CA THR A 125 7.88 30.94 1.38
C THR A 125 8.43 30.00 0.33
N ILE A 126 7.58 29.64 -0.64
CA ILE A 126 7.96 28.80 -1.80
C ILE A 126 8.31 29.67 -3.01
N SER A 127 9.18 29.13 -3.89
CA SER A 127 9.51 29.79 -5.14
C SER A 127 8.31 29.83 -6.10
N GLU A 128 8.34 30.74 -7.07
CA GLU A 128 7.33 30.82 -8.12
C GLU A 128 7.24 29.49 -8.90
N ALA A 129 8.38 28.87 -9.22
CA ALA A 129 8.43 27.59 -9.89
C ALA A 129 7.76 26.47 -9.06
N ALA A 130 7.97 26.43 -7.74
CA ALA A 130 7.32 25.47 -6.87
C ALA A 130 5.81 25.71 -6.78
N ARG A 131 5.37 26.96 -6.71
CA ARG A 131 3.94 27.31 -6.74
C ARG A 131 3.30 26.87 -8.04
N THR A 132 3.89 27.21 -9.18
CA THR A 132 3.41 26.82 -10.51
C THR A 132 3.30 25.29 -10.65
N PHE A 133 4.27 24.55 -10.10
CA PHE A 133 4.24 23.09 -10.09
C PHE A 133 3.07 22.53 -9.26
N ILE A 134 2.80 23.11 -8.09
CA ILE A 134 1.65 22.73 -7.26
C ILE A 134 0.34 23.06 -7.97
N ASP A 135 0.22 24.25 -8.56
CA ASP A 135 -0.96 24.68 -9.31
C ASP A 135 -1.22 23.77 -10.51
N PHE A 136 -0.16 23.28 -11.18
CA PHE A 136 -0.28 22.29 -12.24
C PHE A 136 -0.80 20.94 -11.69
N ILE A 137 -0.24 20.42 -10.59
CA ILE A 137 -0.70 19.15 -9.99
C ILE A 137 -2.20 19.23 -9.68
N LEU A 138 -2.67 20.35 -9.16
CA LEU A 138 -4.08 20.53 -8.76
C LEU A 138 -5.01 20.91 -9.92
N SER A 139 -4.48 21.13 -11.12
CA SER A 139 -5.26 21.43 -12.33
C SER A 139 -5.88 20.20 -12.98
N ALA A 140 -6.81 20.39 -13.90
CA ALA A 140 -7.41 19.32 -14.68
C ALA A 140 -6.38 18.45 -15.40
N GLU A 141 -5.34 19.07 -15.98
CA GLU A 141 -4.26 18.39 -16.68
C GLU A 141 -3.40 17.58 -15.70
N GLY A 142 -3.06 18.14 -14.54
CA GLY A 142 -2.33 17.42 -13.50
C GLY A 142 -3.12 16.26 -12.92
N GLN A 143 -4.42 16.44 -12.67
CA GLN A 143 -5.29 15.39 -12.19
C GLN A 143 -5.49 14.28 -13.24
N ALA A 144 -5.46 14.61 -14.54
CA ALA A 144 -5.45 13.58 -15.59
C ALA A 144 -4.19 12.72 -15.54
N VAL A 145 -3.02 13.29 -15.23
CA VAL A 145 -1.78 12.53 -15.01
C VAL A 145 -1.91 11.61 -13.79
N VAL A 146 -2.50 12.10 -12.69
CA VAL A 146 -2.78 11.30 -11.48
C VAL A 146 -3.60 10.07 -11.81
N VAL A 147 -4.69 10.25 -12.57
CA VAL A 147 -5.59 9.15 -12.98
C VAL A 147 -4.89 8.19 -13.95
N ALA A 148 -4.12 8.69 -14.90
CA ALA A 148 -3.37 7.87 -15.85
C ALA A 148 -2.33 6.95 -15.18
N ASN A 149 -1.88 7.32 -13.97
CA ASN A 149 -0.98 6.51 -13.13
C ASN A 149 -1.71 5.65 -12.09
N GLY A 150 -3.02 5.41 -12.25
CA GLY A 150 -3.79 4.48 -11.41
C GLY A 150 -4.23 5.04 -10.06
N TYR A 151 -4.06 6.33 -9.82
CA TYR A 151 -4.54 7.01 -8.61
C TYR A 151 -5.89 7.67 -8.84
N ILE A 152 -6.50 8.20 -7.80
CA ILE A 152 -7.80 8.86 -7.84
C ILE A 152 -7.60 10.37 -7.80
N ALA A 153 -8.25 11.09 -8.72
CA ALA A 153 -8.22 12.53 -8.73
C ALA A 153 -8.78 13.10 -7.41
N SER A 154 -8.11 14.12 -6.86
CA SER A 154 -8.57 14.80 -5.65
C SER A 154 -9.80 15.67 -5.88
N ALA A 155 -10.03 16.10 -7.14
CA ALA A 155 -11.21 16.82 -7.59
C ALA A 155 -11.57 16.36 -9.00
N GLN A 156 -12.85 16.04 -9.23
CA GLN A 156 -13.34 15.64 -10.55
C GLN A 156 -13.60 16.84 -11.47
N ASP A 157 -13.78 18.02 -10.89
CA ASP A 157 -14.09 19.30 -11.54
C ASP A 157 -12.92 20.30 -11.44
N ALA A 158 -11.69 19.80 -11.37
CA ALA A 158 -10.50 20.62 -11.31
C ALA A 158 -10.45 21.62 -12.50
N ALA A 159 -10.11 22.88 -12.21
CA ALA A 159 -10.00 23.91 -13.24
C ALA A 159 -8.80 23.63 -14.17
N PRO A 160 -8.87 24.04 -15.45
CA PRO A 160 -7.71 23.96 -16.33
C PRO A 160 -6.51 24.75 -15.80
N PHE A 161 -5.30 24.27 -16.09
CA PHE A 161 -4.08 24.98 -15.73
C PHE A 161 -3.99 26.33 -16.46
N LYS A 162 -3.91 27.41 -15.69
CA LYS A 162 -3.82 28.78 -16.22
C LYS A 162 -2.43 29.39 -16.04
N GLY A 163 -1.49 28.65 -15.47
CA GLY A 163 -0.13 29.13 -15.24
C GLY A 163 0.71 29.11 -16.53
N THR A 164 1.74 29.95 -16.55
CA THR A 164 2.83 29.90 -17.54
C THR A 164 3.97 29.08 -16.96
N MET A 165 4.66 28.32 -17.82
CA MET A 165 5.86 27.58 -17.41
C MET A 165 6.93 28.59 -16.94
N VAL A 166 7.36 28.41 -15.69
CA VAL A 166 8.36 29.26 -15.03
C VAL A 166 9.68 28.49 -14.97
N SER A 167 10.78 29.17 -15.30
CA SER A 167 12.12 28.58 -15.16
C SER A 167 12.51 28.52 -13.69
N GLY A 168 13.10 27.41 -13.27
CA GLY A 168 13.57 27.26 -11.90
C GLY A 168 13.80 25.78 -11.52
N LYS A 169 14.44 25.58 -10.36
CA LYS A 169 14.64 24.25 -9.78
C LYS A 169 13.61 24.03 -8.68
N VAL A 170 12.85 22.97 -8.79
CA VAL A 170 11.97 22.46 -7.74
C VAL A 170 12.57 21.16 -7.22
N VAL A 171 12.73 21.03 -5.90
CA VAL A 171 13.14 19.81 -5.24
C VAL A 171 11.91 19.20 -4.59
N VAL A 172 11.61 17.98 -4.97
CA VAL A 172 10.48 17.22 -4.45
C VAL A 172 11.01 16.02 -3.69
N ALA A 173 10.48 15.77 -2.50
CA ALA A 173 10.71 14.57 -1.73
C ALA A 173 9.36 13.98 -1.31
N GLY A 174 9.24 12.68 -1.29
CA GLY A 174 7.96 12.03 -0.98
C GLY A 174 8.08 10.55 -0.70
N SER A 175 6.93 9.92 -0.50
CA SER A 175 6.81 8.48 -0.31
C SER A 175 7.07 7.73 -1.62
N SER A 176 7.69 6.55 -1.54
CA SER A 176 7.82 5.60 -2.66
C SER A 176 6.46 5.12 -3.22
N SER A 177 5.37 5.44 -2.54
CA SER A 177 4.01 5.17 -3.02
C SER A 177 3.53 6.16 -4.08
N VAL A 178 4.30 7.21 -4.38
CA VAL A 178 3.98 8.31 -5.33
C VAL A 178 5.05 8.42 -6.43
N THR A 179 6.00 7.51 -6.50
CA THR A 179 7.06 7.48 -7.53
C THR A 179 6.66 6.71 -8.75
#